data_e765f9c32cb6bbfb78c00556ef9f210e
#
_entry.id   e765f9c32cb6bbfb78c00556ef9f210e
#
_cell.length_a   1.000
_cell.length_b   1.000
_cell.length_c   1.000
_cell.angle_alpha   90.00
_cell.angle_beta   90.00
_cell.angle_gamma   90.00
#
_symmetry.space_group_name_H-M   'P 1'
#
loop_
_entity.id
_entity.type
_entity.pdbx_description
1 polymer ?
#
loop_
_entity_poly.entity_id
_entity_poly.type
_entity_poly.pdbx_seq_one_letter_code
_entity_poly.pdbx_strand_id
1 'polypeptide(L)'
;MSHLGNRRVKRLATLATATVVGATIFAVATTAKGASHRAQVAAIDLTETCSTRVDPGKPIEFAALVRNSGDLALTITAIDADAGTPDDTSDDINLINVPHTGDTNGNRLVDPAEEWTYPSSFTAPTVDVTNIVGVDAVAPDNTSVSDIAPCETDVVQQAQPGKIAGVKEVAGQVLVKEKGTNAFVPLNGQTEIPIGSQVNTLNGTVLLTAGLGGGKTNSADFYQGLFTILQAKKHGAYMTLRMDGGNFRLCKRRAGQALSIEARQTKKRVRRLWGSGKGRFTTRGRYSSATVRGTKWLTEDRCDGTLTRVIHGVVRVRDFRAHKNVNVHAGHTYLAHAPGS
;
A
#
# COMPACT_ATOMS: atom_id res chain seq x y z
N MET A 1 15.67 -50.24 -3.47
CA MET A 1 16.58 -49.17 -3.03
C MET A 1 17.08 -48.46 -4.28
N SER A 2 16.39 -47.46 -4.75
CA SER A 2 16.79 -46.69 -5.91
C SER A 2 16.72 -45.20 -5.51
N HIS A 3 17.90 -44.56 -5.48
CA HIS A 3 18.08 -43.15 -5.23
C HIS A 3 17.52 -42.35 -6.41
N LEU A 4 16.42 -41.66 -6.21
CA LEU A 4 15.99 -40.56 -7.07
C LEU A 4 16.69 -39.29 -6.60
N GLY A 5 17.60 -38.81 -7.44
CA GLY A 5 18.39 -37.62 -7.19
C GLY A 5 17.54 -36.36 -7.29
N ASN A 6 17.52 -35.66 -6.19
CA ASN A 6 16.90 -34.35 -6.03
C ASN A 6 17.68 -33.29 -6.85
N ARG A 7 17.24 -32.98 -8.06
CA ARG A 7 17.78 -31.85 -8.84
C ARG A 7 17.10 -30.56 -8.40
N ARG A 8 17.68 -29.90 -7.39
CA ARG A 8 17.34 -28.52 -7.06
C ARG A 8 17.70 -27.61 -8.24
N VAL A 9 16.71 -27.15 -8.96
CA VAL A 9 16.87 -26.02 -9.88
C VAL A 9 16.82 -24.75 -9.05
N LYS A 10 18.00 -24.15 -8.79
CA LYS A 10 18.08 -22.80 -8.25
C LYS A 10 17.56 -21.84 -9.32
N ARG A 11 16.33 -21.35 -9.16
CA ARG A 11 15.76 -20.33 -10.02
C ARG A 11 16.35 -18.97 -9.61
N LEU A 12 17.48 -18.58 -10.23
CA LEU A 12 17.95 -17.20 -10.19
C LEU A 12 17.14 -16.40 -11.23
N ALA A 13 16.38 -15.42 -10.76
CA ALA A 13 15.76 -14.43 -11.63
C ALA A 13 16.86 -13.50 -12.18
N THR A 14 17.33 -13.80 -13.39
CA THR A 14 18.18 -12.88 -14.16
C THR A 14 17.31 -12.23 -15.21
N LEU A 15 17.06 -10.92 -15.08
CA LEU A 15 16.48 -10.11 -16.15
C LEU A 15 17.41 -10.18 -17.38
N ALA A 16 17.01 -10.91 -18.40
CA ALA A 16 17.67 -10.91 -19.70
C ALA A 16 16.95 -9.95 -20.65
N THR A 17 17.56 -8.80 -20.89
CA THR A 17 17.21 -7.90 -22.00
C THR A 17 17.57 -8.60 -23.32
N ALA A 18 16.56 -8.99 -24.09
CA ALA A 18 16.75 -9.57 -25.41
C ALA A 18 17.05 -8.47 -26.43
N THR A 19 18.30 -8.39 -26.84
CA THR A 19 18.71 -7.59 -28.01
C THR A 19 18.51 -8.42 -29.29
N VAL A 20 17.57 -8.00 -30.14
CA VAL A 20 17.37 -8.62 -31.48
C VAL A 20 18.50 -8.18 -32.41
N VAL A 21 19.40 -9.09 -32.72
CA VAL A 21 20.37 -8.92 -33.81
C VAL A 21 19.84 -9.62 -35.04
N GLY A 22 19.43 -8.84 -36.02
CA GLY A 22 19.01 -9.34 -37.36
C GLY A 22 20.21 -9.88 -38.12
N ALA A 23 20.22 -11.17 -38.41
CA ALA A 23 21.15 -11.79 -39.39
C ALA A 23 20.39 -12.05 -40.69
N THR A 24 20.70 -11.28 -41.73
CA THR A 24 20.26 -11.51 -43.09
C THR A 24 21.10 -12.65 -43.72
N ILE A 25 20.51 -13.82 -43.94
CA ILE A 25 21.13 -14.91 -44.69
C ILE A 25 20.53 -14.92 -46.10
N PHE A 26 21.37 -14.70 -47.13
CA PHE A 26 21.02 -14.92 -48.53
C PHE A 26 21.00 -16.43 -48.80
N ALA A 27 19.84 -17.00 -49.07
CA ALA A 27 19.71 -18.38 -49.53
C ALA A 27 19.62 -18.43 -51.05
N VAL A 28 20.55 -19.17 -51.67
CA VAL A 28 20.51 -19.54 -53.09
C VAL A 28 19.43 -20.62 -53.26
N ALA A 29 18.43 -20.34 -54.09
CA ALA A 29 17.33 -21.27 -54.36
C ALA A 29 17.79 -22.35 -55.32
N THR A 30 17.92 -23.58 -54.86
CA THR A 30 17.86 -24.79 -55.68
C THR A 30 16.46 -25.38 -55.57
N THR A 31 15.74 -25.45 -56.69
CA THR A 31 14.39 -26.01 -56.80
C THR A 31 14.43 -27.53 -56.65
N ALA A 32 14.26 -28.04 -55.41
CA ALA A 32 13.85 -29.41 -55.16
C ALA A 32 12.38 -29.36 -54.73
N LYS A 33 11.47 -29.98 -55.50
CA LYS A 33 10.10 -30.31 -55.08
C LYS A 33 10.18 -31.38 -54.01
N GLY A 34 10.46 -30.98 -52.78
CA GLY A 34 10.25 -31.75 -51.55
C GLY A 34 9.18 -31.01 -50.74
N ALA A 35 8.13 -31.68 -50.34
CA ALA A 35 7.20 -31.12 -49.36
C ALA A 35 8.02 -30.69 -48.14
N SER A 36 8.08 -29.38 -47.90
CA SER A 36 8.69 -28.81 -46.71
C SER A 36 7.85 -29.25 -45.53
N HIS A 37 8.23 -30.33 -44.85
CA HIS A 37 7.73 -30.59 -43.51
C HIS A 37 8.26 -29.46 -42.62
N ARG A 38 7.41 -28.50 -42.36
CA ARG A 38 7.68 -27.51 -41.28
C ARG A 38 7.88 -28.33 -40.01
N ALA A 39 9.03 -28.19 -39.38
CA ALA A 39 9.27 -28.83 -38.09
C ALA A 39 8.19 -28.36 -37.12
N GLN A 40 7.47 -29.30 -36.51
CA GLN A 40 6.50 -28.99 -35.48
C GLN A 40 7.25 -28.55 -34.22
N VAL A 41 6.74 -27.51 -33.56
CA VAL A 41 7.36 -26.92 -32.36
C VAL A 41 6.45 -27.14 -31.16
N ALA A 42 7.02 -27.69 -30.10
CA ALA A 42 6.38 -27.69 -28.79
C ALA A 42 6.61 -26.31 -28.12
N ALA A 43 5.57 -25.64 -27.68
CA ALA A 43 5.66 -24.36 -26.94
C ALA A 43 4.47 -24.18 -26.01
N ILE A 44 4.74 -23.62 -24.84
CA ILE A 44 3.71 -23.32 -23.83
C ILE A 44 3.93 -21.91 -23.31
N ASP A 45 2.85 -21.17 -23.14
CA ASP A 45 2.84 -19.85 -22.51
C ASP A 45 1.98 -19.89 -21.26
N LEU A 46 2.47 -19.30 -20.18
CA LEU A 46 1.75 -19.16 -18.92
C LEU A 46 1.53 -17.69 -18.62
N THR A 47 0.30 -17.36 -18.23
CA THR A 47 -0.01 -16.05 -17.63
C THR A 47 -0.75 -16.27 -16.33
N GLU A 48 -0.57 -15.36 -15.37
CA GLU A 48 -1.27 -15.40 -14.10
C GLU A 48 -2.06 -14.11 -13.90
N THR A 49 -3.27 -14.24 -13.35
CA THR A 49 -4.08 -13.14 -12.87
C THR A 49 -4.37 -13.33 -11.39
N CYS A 50 -4.33 -12.27 -10.59
CA CYS A 50 -4.64 -12.36 -9.17
C CYS A 50 -5.36 -11.12 -8.65
N SER A 51 -5.85 -11.21 -7.42
CA SER A 51 -6.41 -10.08 -6.68
C SER A 51 -5.35 -9.01 -6.50
N THR A 52 -5.58 -7.80 -7.00
CA THR A 52 -4.59 -6.71 -6.94
C THR A 52 -4.43 -6.13 -5.53
N ARG A 53 -5.45 -6.31 -4.64
CA ARG A 53 -5.44 -5.78 -3.27
C ARG A 53 -6.30 -6.62 -2.35
N VAL A 54 -5.76 -7.08 -1.23
CA VAL A 54 -6.43 -7.95 -0.26
C VAL A 54 -6.04 -7.58 1.18
N ASP A 55 -6.97 -7.75 2.14
CA ASP A 55 -6.65 -7.63 3.57
C ASP A 55 -5.92 -8.89 4.07
N PRO A 56 -4.99 -8.80 5.04
CA PRO A 56 -4.34 -9.96 5.64
C PRO A 56 -5.36 -10.99 6.17
N GLY A 57 -5.07 -12.26 5.93
CA GLY A 57 -5.92 -13.37 6.32
C GLY A 57 -7.19 -13.54 5.47
N LYS A 58 -7.33 -12.80 4.38
CA LYS A 58 -8.37 -13.02 3.37
C LYS A 58 -7.80 -13.81 2.19
N PRO A 59 -8.64 -14.50 1.41
CA PRO A 59 -8.17 -15.22 0.24
C PRO A 59 -7.64 -14.25 -0.82
N ILE A 60 -6.47 -14.57 -1.39
CA ILE A 60 -5.98 -14.05 -2.66
C ILE A 60 -6.46 -15.03 -3.71
N GLU A 61 -7.45 -14.62 -4.50
CA GLU A 61 -7.91 -15.41 -5.63
C GLU A 61 -6.93 -15.21 -6.78
N PHE A 62 -6.53 -16.31 -7.44
CA PHE A 62 -5.70 -16.27 -8.63
C PHE A 62 -6.15 -17.30 -9.67
N ALA A 63 -5.72 -17.10 -10.92
CA ALA A 63 -5.94 -18.06 -11.99
C ALA A 63 -4.70 -18.16 -12.86
N ALA A 64 -4.22 -19.39 -13.07
CA ALA A 64 -3.19 -19.67 -14.04
C ALA A 64 -3.82 -19.99 -15.40
N LEU A 65 -3.40 -19.28 -16.45
CA LEU A 65 -3.83 -19.44 -17.82
C LEU A 65 -2.70 -20.08 -18.61
N VAL A 66 -2.87 -21.35 -18.94
CA VAL A 66 -1.90 -22.17 -19.69
C VAL A 66 -2.34 -22.25 -21.13
N ARG A 67 -1.54 -21.73 -22.07
CA ARG A 67 -1.81 -21.73 -23.49
C ARG A 67 -0.77 -22.56 -24.24
N ASN A 68 -1.23 -23.45 -25.11
CA ASN A 68 -0.36 -24.07 -26.08
C ASN A 68 -0.13 -23.13 -27.26
N SER A 69 1.08 -22.58 -27.38
CA SER A 69 1.48 -21.67 -28.46
C SER A 69 2.27 -22.42 -29.57
N GLY A 70 2.45 -23.74 -29.41
CA GLY A 70 3.12 -24.60 -30.38
C GLY A 70 2.18 -25.32 -31.34
N ASP A 71 2.77 -26.27 -32.07
CA ASP A 71 2.09 -27.10 -33.10
C ASP A 71 1.78 -28.53 -32.59
N LEU A 72 2.27 -28.92 -31.42
CA LEU A 72 2.11 -30.27 -30.84
C LEU A 72 1.20 -30.21 -29.62
N ALA A 73 0.29 -31.16 -29.48
CA ALA A 73 -0.51 -31.32 -28.26
C ALA A 73 0.39 -31.62 -27.05
N LEU A 74 0.12 -31.00 -25.90
CA LEU A 74 0.98 -31.10 -24.71
C LEU A 74 0.27 -31.82 -23.56
N THR A 75 1.01 -32.69 -22.86
CA THR A 75 0.58 -33.24 -21.57
C THR A 75 1.22 -32.42 -20.45
N ILE A 76 0.41 -31.81 -19.59
CA ILE A 76 0.92 -31.12 -18.37
C ILE A 76 1.42 -32.20 -17.42
N THR A 77 2.67 -32.08 -16.98
CA THR A 77 3.32 -32.99 -16.04
C THR A 77 3.44 -32.43 -14.64
N ALA A 78 3.50 -31.08 -14.51
CA ALA A 78 3.43 -30.36 -13.25
C ALA A 78 2.85 -28.97 -13.49
N ILE A 79 2.06 -28.47 -12.54
CA ILE A 79 1.62 -27.09 -12.44
C ILE A 79 1.44 -26.75 -10.96
N ASP A 80 2.24 -25.82 -10.45
CA ASP A 80 2.30 -25.50 -9.03
C ASP A 80 2.39 -23.99 -8.84
N ALA A 81 1.78 -23.48 -7.76
CA ALA A 81 1.87 -22.09 -7.31
C ALA A 81 2.62 -22.05 -5.97
N ASP A 82 3.57 -21.11 -5.79
CA ASP A 82 4.40 -20.98 -4.60
C ASP A 82 3.71 -20.23 -3.42
N ALA A 83 2.45 -19.84 -3.57
CA ALA A 83 1.67 -19.08 -2.58
C ALA A 83 2.41 -17.84 -2.01
N GLY A 84 3.41 -17.32 -2.75
CA GLY A 84 4.23 -16.16 -2.37
C GLY A 84 5.40 -16.49 -1.42
N THR A 85 5.81 -17.76 -1.33
CA THR A 85 6.90 -18.24 -0.47
C THR A 85 7.93 -19.05 -1.27
N PRO A 86 8.69 -18.42 -2.20
CA PRO A 86 9.52 -19.13 -3.19
C PRO A 86 10.62 -20.02 -2.59
N ASP A 87 10.98 -19.83 -1.32
CA ASP A 87 11.98 -20.64 -0.60
C ASP A 87 11.35 -21.74 0.28
N ASP A 88 10.01 -21.78 0.45
CA ASP A 88 9.27 -22.79 1.23
C ASP A 88 8.30 -23.52 0.31
N THR A 89 8.59 -24.80 0.05
CA THR A 89 7.75 -25.65 -0.80
C THR A 89 6.69 -26.44 -0.02
N SER A 90 6.58 -26.21 1.28
CA SER A 90 5.62 -26.94 2.12
C SER A 90 4.19 -26.44 1.98
N ASP A 91 4.01 -25.20 1.52
CA ASP A 91 2.73 -24.54 1.27
C ASP A 91 2.42 -24.35 -0.22
N ASP A 92 3.27 -24.90 -1.12
CA ASP A 92 3.01 -24.92 -2.56
C ASP A 92 1.66 -25.55 -2.89
N ILE A 93 0.94 -24.90 -3.80
CA ILE A 93 -0.38 -25.35 -4.24
C ILE A 93 -0.23 -26.15 -5.54
N ASN A 94 -0.42 -27.45 -5.47
CA ASN A 94 -0.43 -28.31 -6.67
C ASN A 94 -1.76 -28.16 -7.42
N LEU A 95 -1.70 -27.67 -8.66
CA LEU A 95 -2.86 -27.39 -9.51
C LEU A 95 -3.19 -28.53 -10.49
N ILE A 96 -2.39 -29.59 -10.58
CA ILE A 96 -2.54 -30.66 -11.60
C ILE A 96 -3.92 -31.34 -11.53
N ASN A 97 -4.52 -31.42 -10.35
CA ASN A 97 -5.82 -32.06 -10.12
C ASN A 97 -6.93 -31.03 -9.82
N VAL A 98 -6.64 -29.73 -9.92
CA VAL A 98 -7.66 -28.69 -9.73
C VAL A 98 -8.60 -28.70 -10.93
N PRO A 99 -9.91 -28.60 -10.72
CA PRO A 99 -10.86 -28.45 -11.83
C PRO A 99 -10.49 -27.21 -12.67
N HIS A 100 -10.29 -27.41 -13.95
CA HIS A 100 -9.94 -26.38 -14.91
C HIS A 100 -10.96 -26.29 -16.04
N THR A 101 -10.90 -25.25 -16.81
CA THR A 101 -11.70 -25.04 -18.02
C THR A 101 -10.78 -24.87 -19.21
N GLY A 102 -11.27 -25.13 -20.45
CA GLY A 102 -10.51 -24.90 -21.67
C GLY A 102 -10.16 -26.18 -22.46
N ASP A 103 -10.24 -27.36 -21.84
CA ASP A 103 -10.18 -28.65 -22.56
C ASP A 103 -11.51 -28.84 -23.33
N THR A 104 -11.49 -28.38 -24.61
CA THR A 104 -12.72 -28.26 -25.41
C THR A 104 -13.21 -29.58 -25.97
N ASN A 105 -12.33 -30.55 -26.12
CA ASN A 105 -12.64 -31.89 -26.66
C ASN A 105 -12.58 -33.02 -25.63
N GLY A 106 -12.18 -32.71 -24.38
CA GLY A 106 -12.13 -33.66 -23.25
C GLY A 106 -11.01 -34.71 -23.36
N ASN A 107 -9.97 -34.45 -24.16
CA ASN A 107 -8.88 -35.40 -24.39
C ASN A 107 -7.75 -35.36 -23.36
N ARG A 108 -7.77 -34.35 -22.43
CA ARG A 108 -6.77 -34.09 -21.40
C ARG A 108 -5.38 -33.73 -21.93
N LEU A 109 -5.33 -33.20 -23.13
CA LEU A 109 -4.14 -32.62 -23.75
C LEU A 109 -4.39 -31.13 -24.00
N VAL A 110 -3.40 -30.30 -23.78
CA VAL A 110 -3.47 -28.89 -24.22
C VAL A 110 -3.19 -28.88 -25.72
N ASP A 111 -4.25 -28.87 -26.54
CA ASP A 111 -4.11 -28.88 -28.00
C ASP A 111 -3.60 -27.54 -28.52
N PRO A 112 -3.01 -27.49 -29.74
CA PRO A 112 -2.56 -26.22 -30.33
C PRO A 112 -3.65 -25.13 -30.29
N ALA A 113 -3.29 -23.97 -29.79
CA ALA A 113 -4.15 -22.80 -29.54
C ALA A 113 -5.21 -22.98 -28.46
N GLU A 114 -5.30 -24.11 -27.74
CA GLU A 114 -6.10 -24.20 -26.52
C GLU A 114 -5.49 -23.38 -25.39
N GLU A 115 -6.39 -22.87 -24.52
CA GLU A 115 -6.03 -22.17 -23.29
C GLU A 115 -6.82 -22.77 -22.13
N TRP A 116 -6.10 -23.30 -21.15
CA TRP A 116 -6.69 -23.86 -19.94
C TRP A 116 -6.55 -22.91 -18.76
N THR A 117 -7.64 -22.75 -18.00
CA THR A 117 -7.69 -21.88 -16.82
C THR A 117 -7.80 -22.70 -15.55
N TYR A 118 -6.84 -22.54 -14.63
CA TYR A 118 -6.77 -23.17 -13.31
C TYR A 118 -7.03 -22.11 -12.23
N PRO A 119 -8.27 -22.00 -11.71
CA PRO A 119 -8.56 -21.09 -10.59
C PRO A 119 -8.10 -21.69 -9.27
N SER A 120 -7.53 -20.89 -8.39
CA SER A 120 -7.20 -21.27 -7.03
C SER A 120 -7.12 -20.08 -6.10
N SER A 121 -6.80 -20.30 -4.83
CA SER A 121 -6.62 -19.23 -3.85
C SER A 121 -5.73 -19.66 -2.70
N PHE A 122 -5.10 -18.69 -2.01
CA PHE A 122 -4.37 -18.91 -0.77
C PHE A 122 -4.64 -17.75 0.20
N THR A 123 -4.25 -17.93 1.47
CA THR A 123 -4.48 -16.91 2.49
C THR A 123 -3.44 -15.80 2.41
N ALA A 124 -3.89 -14.55 2.29
CA ALA A 124 -3.01 -13.39 2.27
C ALA A 124 -2.16 -13.31 3.56
N PRO A 125 -0.82 -13.17 3.43
CA PRO A 125 0.06 -12.91 4.57
C PRO A 125 -0.16 -11.50 5.15
N THR A 126 0.80 -11.00 5.95
CA THR A 126 0.73 -9.64 6.53
C THR A 126 1.54 -8.60 5.75
N VAL A 127 2.16 -9.00 4.66
CA VAL A 127 3.01 -8.19 3.78
C VAL A 127 2.58 -8.42 2.34
N ASP A 128 2.95 -7.50 1.44
CA ASP A 128 2.74 -7.67 0.01
C ASP A 128 3.37 -8.97 -0.46
N VAL A 129 2.73 -9.60 -1.45
CA VAL A 129 3.11 -10.94 -1.91
C VAL A 129 3.17 -10.98 -3.42
N THR A 130 4.16 -11.71 -3.93
CA THR A 130 4.25 -12.10 -5.34
C THR A 130 4.05 -13.61 -5.39
N ASN A 131 2.92 -14.07 -5.93
CA ASN A 131 2.71 -15.47 -6.24
C ASN A 131 3.39 -15.83 -7.57
N ILE A 132 4.00 -17.00 -7.68
CA ILE A 132 4.63 -17.47 -8.90
C ILE A 132 4.05 -18.83 -9.24
N VAL A 133 3.40 -18.93 -10.39
CA VAL A 133 2.96 -20.20 -10.95
C VAL A 133 4.02 -20.72 -11.91
N GLY A 134 4.32 -22.00 -11.85
CA GLY A 134 5.16 -22.72 -12.81
C GLY A 134 4.36 -23.82 -13.48
N VAL A 135 4.59 -24.06 -14.79
CA VAL A 135 4.04 -25.17 -15.56
C VAL A 135 5.15 -25.92 -16.28
N ASP A 136 5.09 -27.26 -16.20
CA ASP A 136 5.92 -28.17 -17.01
C ASP A 136 5.01 -29.05 -17.86
N ALA A 137 5.34 -29.24 -19.13
CA ALA A 137 4.60 -30.08 -20.04
C ALA A 137 5.52 -30.83 -21.01
N VAL A 138 4.99 -31.92 -21.59
CA VAL A 138 5.74 -32.78 -22.52
C VAL A 138 4.92 -33.03 -23.79
N ALA A 139 5.54 -32.87 -24.94
CA ALA A 139 4.98 -33.21 -26.23
C ALA A 139 5.11 -34.71 -26.54
N PRO A 140 4.39 -35.27 -27.54
CA PRO A 140 4.45 -36.70 -27.92
C PRO A 140 5.83 -37.18 -28.38
N ASP A 141 6.69 -36.26 -28.80
CA ASP A 141 8.08 -36.55 -29.19
C ASP A 141 9.06 -36.52 -28.01
N ASN A 142 8.55 -36.42 -26.75
CA ASN A 142 9.27 -36.24 -25.50
C ASN A 142 10.00 -34.88 -25.37
N THR A 143 9.67 -33.91 -26.20
CA THR A 143 10.14 -32.52 -25.98
C THR A 143 9.48 -31.94 -24.75
N SER A 144 10.28 -31.56 -23.76
CA SER A 144 9.79 -30.87 -22.55
C SER A 144 9.77 -29.37 -22.77
N VAL A 145 8.69 -28.71 -22.34
CA VAL A 145 8.51 -27.28 -22.33
C VAL A 145 8.05 -26.82 -20.96
N SER A 146 8.44 -25.62 -20.55
CA SER A 146 8.02 -25.04 -19.26
C SER A 146 7.93 -23.51 -19.35
N ASP A 147 7.08 -22.93 -18.50
CA ASP A 147 6.99 -21.49 -18.36
C ASP A 147 6.64 -21.10 -16.91
N ILE A 148 6.87 -19.86 -16.53
CA ILE A 148 6.55 -19.30 -15.21
C ILE A 148 5.87 -17.93 -15.34
N ALA A 149 4.90 -17.65 -14.50
CA ALA A 149 4.21 -16.37 -14.46
C ALA A 149 4.12 -15.85 -13.01
N PRO A 150 4.53 -14.59 -12.74
CA PRO A 150 4.32 -13.94 -11.46
C PRO A 150 3.04 -13.10 -11.45
N CYS A 151 2.40 -12.99 -10.27
CA CYS A 151 1.35 -12.02 -10.01
C CYS A 151 1.53 -11.36 -8.64
N GLU A 152 1.46 -10.02 -8.61
CA GLU A 152 1.66 -9.22 -7.40
C GLU A 152 0.34 -8.83 -6.75
N THR A 153 0.23 -9.00 -5.43
CA THR A 153 -0.91 -8.60 -4.62
C THR A 153 -0.46 -7.67 -3.50
N ASP A 154 -1.04 -6.47 -3.44
CA ASP A 154 -0.89 -5.55 -2.30
C ASP A 154 -1.69 -6.09 -1.11
N VAL A 155 -1.01 -6.47 -0.02
CA VAL A 155 -1.67 -6.90 1.21
C VAL A 155 -1.77 -5.74 2.18
N VAL A 156 -2.90 -5.05 2.14
CA VAL A 156 -3.10 -3.79 2.86
C VAL A 156 -4.01 -4.00 4.06
N GLN A 157 -3.45 -3.84 5.25
CA GLN A 157 -4.23 -3.87 6.48
C GLN A 157 -5.21 -2.70 6.52
N GLN A 158 -6.48 -2.97 6.79
CA GLN A 158 -7.42 -1.89 7.08
C GLN A 158 -7.03 -1.17 8.37
N ALA A 159 -7.18 0.16 8.39
CA ALA A 159 -6.96 0.94 9.58
C ALA A 159 -7.74 0.38 10.78
N GLN A 160 -7.03 0.09 11.89
CA GLN A 160 -7.59 -0.52 13.09
C GLN A 160 -7.48 0.43 14.29
N PRO A 161 -8.55 0.57 15.11
CA PRO A 161 -8.52 1.48 16.25
C PRO A 161 -7.36 1.19 17.21
N GLY A 162 -6.52 2.18 17.43
CA GLY A 162 -5.40 2.12 18.36
C GLY A 162 -4.26 1.17 17.99
N LYS A 163 -4.26 0.61 16.78
CA LYS A 163 -3.19 -0.23 16.26
C LYS A 163 -2.52 0.43 15.06
N ILE A 164 -3.24 0.57 13.97
CA ILE A 164 -2.72 1.08 12.69
C ILE A 164 -3.65 2.13 12.09
N ALA A 165 -3.07 3.06 11.35
CA ALA A 165 -3.75 4.07 10.56
C ALA A 165 -3.29 3.98 9.11
N GLY A 166 -4.23 4.14 8.16
CA GLY A 166 -3.89 4.29 6.76
C GLY A 166 -3.36 5.70 6.48
N VAL A 167 -2.32 5.81 5.68
CA VAL A 167 -1.76 7.07 5.19
C VAL A 167 -1.56 7.01 3.69
N LYS A 168 -1.95 8.10 3.01
CA LYS A 168 -1.76 8.23 1.57
C LYS A 168 -1.25 9.63 1.25
N GLU A 169 -0.17 9.72 0.49
CA GLU A 169 0.27 11.00 -0.06
C GLU A 169 -0.76 11.53 -1.07
N VAL A 170 -1.18 12.78 -0.90
CA VAL A 170 -2.14 13.45 -1.79
C VAL A 170 -1.41 14.47 -2.67
N ALA A 171 -0.47 15.22 -2.10
CA ALA A 171 0.29 16.23 -2.82
C ALA A 171 1.58 16.60 -2.07
N GLY A 172 2.61 16.97 -2.83
CA GLY A 172 3.90 17.44 -2.31
C GLY A 172 4.68 16.31 -1.63
N GLN A 173 5.55 16.63 -0.69
CA GLN A 173 6.36 15.64 0.02
C GLN A 173 5.85 15.42 1.45
N VAL A 174 5.48 14.19 1.76
CA VAL A 174 5.13 13.72 3.10
C VAL A 174 6.22 12.79 3.61
N LEU A 175 6.63 12.99 4.86
CA LEU A 175 7.60 12.09 5.51
C LEU A 175 6.94 11.42 6.71
N VAL A 176 7.26 10.16 6.92
CA VAL A 176 6.76 9.35 8.04
C VAL A 176 7.93 8.86 8.88
N LYS A 177 7.80 8.98 10.20
CA LYS A 177 8.66 8.29 11.15
C LYS A 177 7.80 7.33 11.95
N GLU A 178 7.92 6.06 11.67
CA GLU A 178 7.17 5.03 12.35
C GLU A 178 7.51 4.94 13.83
N LYS A 179 6.54 4.46 14.61
CA LYS A 179 6.75 4.22 16.04
C LYS A 179 7.86 3.20 16.25
N GLY A 180 8.87 3.57 17.01
CA GLY A 180 10.04 2.73 17.29
C GLY A 180 11.23 2.96 16.37
N THR A 181 11.08 3.77 15.30
CA THR A 181 12.19 4.18 14.43
C THR A 181 12.71 5.57 14.79
N ASN A 182 13.92 5.89 14.32
CA ASN A 182 14.57 7.17 14.58
C ASN A 182 14.64 8.10 13.36
N ALA A 183 14.34 7.60 12.16
CA ALA A 183 14.44 8.35 10.91
C ALA A 183 13.07 8.66 10.31
N PHE A 184 12.98 9.81 9.63
CA PHE A 184 11.88 10.09 8.71
C PHE A 184 12.20 9.52 7.34
N VAL A 185 11.25 8.80 6.75
CA VAL A 185 11.31 8.28 5.38
C VAL A 185 10.21 8.91 4.53
N PRO A 186 10.43 9.12 3.22
CA PRO A 186 9.37 9.57 2.32
C PRO A 186 8.20 8.57 2.30
N LEU A 187 6.97 9.11 2.31
CA LEU A 187 5.77 8.33 2.06
C LEU A 187 5.59 8.22 0.54
N ASN A 188 5.62 7.00 0.02
CA ASN A 188 5.37 6.72 -1.38
C ASN A 188 4.01 6.01 -1.53
N GLY A 189 3.05 6.68 -2.16
CA GLY A 189 1.71 6.11 -2.37
C GLY A 189 0.88 5.97 -1.11
N GLN A 190 0.25 4.82 -0.93
CA GLN A 190 -0.60 4.50 0.22
C GLN A 190 0.04 3.36 1.04
N THR A 191 0.09 3.53 2.33
CA THR A 191 0.57 2.50 3.27
C THR A 191 -0.14 2.62 4.62
N GLU A 192 0.13 1.71 5.53
CA GLU A 192 -0.34 1.69 6.91
C GLU A 192 0.82 1.95 7.86
N ILE A 193 0.55 2.75 8.90
CA ILE A 193 1.55 3.06 9.93
C ILE A 193 1.01 2.80 11.35
N PRO A 194 1.85 2.33 12.28
CA PRO A 194 1.47 2.10 13.66
C PRO A 194 0.98 3.38 14.35
N ILE A 195 -0.06 3.26 15.19
CA ILE A 195 -0.46 4.37 16.06
C ILE A 195 0.70 4.72 17.01
N GLY A 196 1.05 5.99 17.06
CA GLY A 196 2.25 6.52 17.73
C GLY A 196 3.33 7.00 16.75
N SER A 197 3.17 6.76 15.47
CA SER A 197 4.06 7.28 14.41
C SER A 197 3.92 8.80 14.25
N GLN A 198 4.98 9.44 13.75
CA GLN A 198 4.99 10.86 13.41
C GLN A 198 4.85 11.05 11.91
N VAL A 199 4.03 12.02 11.51
CA VAL A 199 3.82 12.40 10.11
C VAL A 199 4.21 13.86 9.93
N ASN A 200 5.07 14.13 8.96
CA ASN A 200 5.53 15.46 8.59
C ASN A 200 4.92 15.86 7.25
N THR A 201 4.01 16.82 7.30
CA THR A 201 3.30 17.40 6.15
C THR A 201 3.64 18.87 5.94
N LEU A 202 4.83 19.32 6.38
CA LEU A 202 5.24 20.72 6.21
C LEU A 202 5.28 21.14 4.73
N ASN A 203 5.65 20.20 3.85
CA ASN A 203 5.78 20.42 2.40
C ASN A 203 4.81 19.56 1.57
N GLY A 204 3.80 18.96 2.20
CA GLY A 204 2.85 18.09 1.52
C GLY A 204 1.49 17.98 2.20
N THR A 205 0.64 17.16 1.62
CA THR A 205 -0.71 16.82 2.12
C THR A 205 -0.83 15.32 2.22
N VAL A 206 -1.29 14.82 3.36
CA VAL A 206 -1.58 13.41 3.61
C VAL A 206 -3.08 13.20 3.79
N LEU A 207 -3.65 12.20 3.13
CA LEU A 207 -4.94 11.61 3.52
C LEU A 207 -4.67 10.61 4.65
N LEU A 208 -5.26 10.87 5.82
CA LEU A 208 -5.13 10.01 6.99
C LEU A 208 -6.44 9.26 7.20
N THR A 209 -6.38 7.93 7.28
CA THR A 209 -7.52 7.05 7.51
C THR A 209 -7.47 6.46 8.91
N ALA A 210 -8.50 6.72 9.70
CA ALA A 210 -8.69 6.22 11.06
C ALA A 210 -9.62 5.02 11.07
N GLY A 211 -9.23 3.91 11.67
CA GLY A 211 -10.11 2.79 11.96
C GLY A 211 -11.11 3.14 13.06
N LEU A 212 -12.38 2.74 12.90
CA LEU A 212 -13.44 2.92 13.89
C LEU A 212 -13.91 1.61 14.52
N GLY A 213 -13.41 0.48 14.00
CA GLY A 213 -13.82 -0.87 14.35
C GLY A 213 -15.01 -1.38 13.52
N GLY A 214 -15.13 -2.70 13.40
CA GLY A 214 -16.16 -3.35 12.57
C GLY A 214 -16.04 -2.97 11.08
N GLY A 215 -14.83 -2.87 10.54
CA GLY A 215 -14.59 -2.51 9.13
C GLY A 215 -14.86 -1.04 8.78
N LYS A 216 -15.30 -0.21 9.74
CA LYS A 216 -15.63 1.20 9.49
C LYS A 216 -14.40 2.08 9.64
N THR A 217 -14.25 3.06 8.73
CA THR A 217 -13.17 4.05 8.72
C THR A 217 -13.70 5.46 8.55
N ASN A 218 -12.85 6.45 8.88
CA ASN A 218 -13.02 7.85 8.51
C ASN A 218 -11.70 8.38 7.96
N SER A 219 -11.76 9.27 6.97
CA SER A 219 -10.57 9.87 6.37
C SER A 219 -10.68 11.39 6.33
N ALA A 220 -9.52 12.06 6.46
CA ALA A 220 -9.38 13.50 6.32
C ALA A 220 -7.97 13.87 5.86
N ASP A 221 -7.85 15.00 5.15
CA ASP A 221 -6.58 15.55 4.71
C ASP A 221 -5.94 16.40 5.80
N PHE A 222 -4.61 16.27 5.95
CA PHE A 222 -3.81 17.08 6.87
C PHE A 222 -2.57 17.64 6.17
N TYR A 223 -2.27 18.91 6.41
CA TYR A 223 -1.16 19.59 5.74
C TYR A 223 -0.57 20.74 6.58
N GLN A 224 0.65 21.13 6.21
CA GLN A 224 1.42 22.22 6.83
C GLN A 224 1.73 22.00 8.32
N GLY A 225 1.96 20.75 8.73
CA GLY A 225 2.28 20.46 10.13
C GLY A 225 3.16 19.22 10.31
N LEU A 226 3.71 19.10 11.51
CA LEU A 226 4.32 17.89 12.04
C LEU A 226 3.49 17.43 13.23
N PHE A 227 3.10 16.15 13.26
CA PHE A 227 2.24 15.62 14.32
C PHE A 227 2.48 14.13 14.58
N THR A 228 2.16 13.69 15.81
CA THR A 228 2.06 12.28 16.19
C THR A 228 0.60 11.85 16.13
N ILE A 229 0.32 10.69 15.51
CA ILE A 229 -1.01 10.09 15.50
C ILE A 229 -1.26 9.27 16.77
N LEU A 230 -2.39 9.49 17.42
CA LEU A 230 -2.80 8.82 18.64
C LEU A 230 -4.26 8.35 18.51
N GLN A 231 -4.57 7.13 18.95
CA GLN A 231 -5.95 6.63 18.99
C GLN A 231 -6.09 5.58 20.08
N ALA A 232 -7.21 5.58 20.80
CA ALA A 232 -7.52 4.54 21.79
C ALA A 232 -7.96 3.23 21.09
N LYS A 233 -7.63 2.09 21.70
CA LYS A 233 -8.02 0.74 21.22
C LYS A 233 -9.49 0.43 21.53
N LYS A 234 -10.41 1.28 21.09
CA LYS A 234 -11.85 1.08 21.28
C LYS A 234 -12.64 1.51 20.05
N HIS A 235 -13.79 0.86 19.82
CA HIS A 235 -14.70 1.21 18.74
C HIS A 235 -15.10 2.68 18.79
N GLY A 236 -15.11 3.34 17.65
CA GLY A 236 -15.50 4.73 17.50
C GLY A 236 -14.56 5.74 18.18
N ALA A 237 -13.34 5.35 18.55
CA ALA A 237 -12.37 6.28 19.13
C ALA A 237 -11.98 7.36 18.14
N TYR A 238 -11.87 8.60 18.63
CA TYR A 238 -11.30 9.70 17.85
C TYR A 238 -9.81 9.47 17.62
N MET A 239 -9.35 9.74 16.40
CA MET A 239 -7.92 9.86 16.11
C MET A 239 -7.45 11.26 16.48
N THR A 240 -6.46 11.33 17.34
CA THR A 240 -5.88 12.60 17.82
C THR A 240 -4.53 12.83 17.16
N LEU A 241 -4.40 13.96 16.47
CA LEU A 241 -3.17 14.44 15.90
C LEU A 241 -2.55 15.44 16.88
N ARG A 242 -1.59 14.99 17.67
CA ARG A 242 -0.85 15.86 18.58
C ARG A 242 0.22 16.59 17.78
N MET A 243 0.12 17.91 17.71
CA MET A 243 1.10 18.73 17.01
C MET A 243 2.47 18.61 17.69
N ASP A 244 3.50 18.37 16.90
CA ASP A 244 4.90 18.26 17.32
C ASP A 244 5.76 19.38 16.71
N GLY A 245 7.04 19.44 17.09
CA GLY A 245 7.98 20.46 16.63
C GLY A 245 7.68 21.86 17.17
N GLY A 246 8.24 22.85 16.47
CA GLY A 246 8.19 24.24 16.86
C GLY A 246 9.14 24.61 18.01
N ASN A 247 9.59 25.86 18.02
CA ASN A 247 10.51 26.36 19.04
C ASN A 247 9.80 27.35 19.97
N PHE A 248 9.26 26.86 21.08
CA PHE A 248 8.62 27.68 22.12
C PHE A 248 9.59 28.56 22.91
N ARG A 249 10.93 28.36 22.79
CA ARG A 249 11.91 29.28 23.41
C ARG A 249 11.79 30.69 22.83
N LEU A 250 11.30 30.83 21.60
CA LEU A 250 11.01 32.10 20.96
C LEU A 250 9.91 32.91 21.65
N CYS A 251 9.13 32.27 22.53
CA CYS A 251 8.05 32.90 23.31
C CYS A 251 8.51 33.39 24.68
N LYS A 252 9.76 33.15 25.08
CA LYS A 252 10.28 33.64 26.35
C LYS A 252 10.50 35.16 26.25
N ARG A 253 9.96 35.91 27.23
CA ARG A 253 10.20 37.35 27.36
C ARG A 253 11.70 37.60 27.60
N ARG A 254 12.25 38.59 26.91
CA ARG A 254 13.54 39.18 27.29
C ARG A 254 13.25 40.39 28.20
N ALA A 255 13.87 40.41 29.38
CA ALA A 255 13.77 41.56 30.26
C ALA A 255 14.21 42.84 29.52
N GLY A 256 13.43 43.93 29.61
CA GLY A 256 13.77 45.25 29.03
C GLY A 256 13.23 45.52 27.61
N GLN A 257 12.36 44.68 27.03
CA GLN A 257 11.76 44.94 25.71
C GLN A 257 10.54 45.89 25.81
N ALA A 258 10.42 46.81 24.83
CA ALA A 258 9.31 47.75 24.74
C ALA A 258 7.95 47.06 24.50
N LEU A 259 6.86 47.59 25.05
CA LEU A 259 5.48 47.04 24.96
C LEU A 259 4.99 46.80 23.53
N SER A 260 5.41 47.60 22.55
CA SER A 260 5.04 47.46 21.14
C SER A 260 5.69 46.20 20.49
N ILE A 261 6.87 45.82 20.93
CA ILE A 261 7.58 44.58 20.48
C ILE A 261 6.96 43.36 21.15
N GLU A 262 6.50 43.48 22.40
CA GLU A 262 5.76 42.45 23.12
C GLU A 262 4.48 42.02 22.40
N ALA A 263 3.66 42.98 21.95
CA ALA A 263 2.39 42.71 21.26
C ALA A 263 2.60 41.95 19.91
N ARG A 264 3.72 42.17 19.23
CA ARG A 264 4.11 41.43 18.02
C ARG A 264 4.65 40.03 18.35
N GLN A 265 5.40 39.86 19.45
CA GLN A 265 5.95 38.58 19.85
C GLN A 265 4.87 37.65 20.38
N THR A 266 3.83 38.13 21.07
CA THR A 266 2.74 37.30 21.59
C THR A 266 1.98 36.59 20.47
N LYS A 267 1.78 37.22 19.32
CA LYS A 267 1.12 36.62 18.14
C LYS A 267 2.02 35.78 17.26
N LYS A 268 3.31 35.60 17.62
CA LYS A 268 4.27 34.83 16.82
C LYS A 268 3.82 33.36 16.75
N ARG A 269 3.69 32.85 15.52
CA ARG A 269 3.37 31.44 15.26
C ARG A 269 4.57 30.56 15.57
N VAL A 270 4.32 29.47 16.28
CA VAL A 270 5.31 28.45 16.65
C VAL A 270 5.17 27.22 15.74
N ARG A 271 3.94 26.73 15.56
CA ARG A 271 3.61 25.61 14.67
C ARG A 271 2.13 25.67 14.30
N ARG A 272 1.75 24.94 13.25
CA ARG A 272 0.37 24.87 12.80
C ARG A 272 0.06 23.51 12.20
N LEU A 273 -1.24 23.21 12.06
CA LEU A 273 -1.76 22.05 11.35
C LEU A 273 -3.13 22.41 10.77
N TRP A 274 -3.27 22.25 9.48
CA TRP A 274 -4.56 22.31 8.80
C TRP A 274 -5.15 20.92 8.73
N GLY A 275 -6.48 20.83 8.84
CA GLY A 275 -7.25 19.63 8.57
C GLY A 275 -8.45 19.97 7.68
N SER A 276 -8.80 19.04 6.79
CA SER A 276 -9.96 19.13 5.89
C SER A 276 -10.58 17.75 5.70
N GLY A 277 -11.84 17.58 6.07
CA GLY A 277 -12.52 16.29 5.89
C GLY A 277 -13.64 16.05 6.86
N LYS A 278 -14.20 14.83 6.81
CA LYS A 278 -15.28 14.36 7.68
C LYS A 278 -14.75 13.27 8.59
N GLY A 279 -15.30 13.17 9.82
CA GLY A 279 -15.00 12.05 10.67
C GLY A 279 -14.59 12.40 12.09
N ARG A 280 -14.01 11.43 12.79
CA ARG A 280 -13.67 11.50 14.21
C ARG A 280 -12.20 11.86 14.40
N PHE A 281 -11.85 13.10 14.04
CA PHE A 281 -10.49 13.62 14.21
C PHE A 281 -10.44 14.71 15.27
N THR A 282 -9.31 14.80 15.95
CA THR A 282 -8.98 15.83 16.92
C THR A 282 -7.56 16.33 16.65
N THR A 283 -7.36 17.62 16.39
CA THR A 283 -6.04 18.22 16.41
C THR A 283 -5.74 18.78 17.81
N ARG A 284 -4.57 18.46 18.37
CA ARG A 284 -4.17 18.86 19.73
C ARG A 284 -2.95 19.75 19.69
N GLY A 285 -3.16 21.01 20.03
CA GLY A 285 -2.11 21.98 20.32
C GLY A 285 -1.67 21.92 21.78
N ARG A 286 -0.95 22.95 22.21
CA ARG A 286 -0.40 23.06 23.57
C ARG A 286 -1.47 23.39 24.60
N TYR A 287 -2.42 24.27 24.28
CA TYR A 287 -3.39 24.82 25.24
C TYR A 287 -4.85 24.42 24.93
N SER A 288 -5.11 23.84 23.76
CA SER A 288 -6.44 23.34 23.41
C SER A 288 -6.36 22.15 22.46
N SER A 289 -7.49 21.46 22.33
CA SER A 289 -7.76 20.52 21.27
C SER A 289 -9.01 20.90 20.49
N ALA A 290 -9.00 20.66 19.19
CA ALA A 290 -10.07 20.95 18.25
C ALA A 290 -10.62 19.65 17.68
N THR A 291 -11.87 19.29 18.05
CA THR A 291 -12.54 18.06 17.60
C THR A 291 -13.57 18.38 16.53
N VAL A 292 -13.58 17.64 15.45
CA VAL A 292 -14.34 17.97 14.24
C VAL A 292 -15.36 16.91 13.84
N ARG A 293 -16.40 17.37 13.08
CA ARG A 293 -17.42 16.53 12.45
C ARG A 293 -17.72 17.00 11.02
N GLY A 294 -16.69 17.02 10.15
CA GLY A 294 -16.87 17.48 8.77
C GLY A 294 -16.69 18.97 8.59
N THR A 295 -15.43 19.38 8.37
CA THR A 295 -15.05 20.80 8.34
C THR A 295 -13.66 21.00 7.73
N LYS A 296 -13.31 22.25 7.47
CA LYS A 296 -11.94 22.70 7.20
C LYS A 296 -11.52 23.65 8.30
N TRP A 297 -10.41 23.35 8.98
CA TRP A 297 -9.97 24.09 10.16
C TRP A 297 -8.45 24.18 10.25
N LEU A 298 -8.00 25.18 11.01
CA LEU A 298 -6.62 25.37 11.42
C LEU A 298 -6.51 25.26 12.94
N THR A 299 -5.51 24.52 13.40
CA THR A 299 -5.00 24.62 14.77
C THR A 299 -3.58 25.17 14.71
N GLU A 300 -3.34 26.28 15.46
CA GLU A 300 -2.05 26.98 15.43
C GLU A 300 -1.60 27.30 16.85
N ASP A 301 -0.44 26.78 17.25
CA ASP A 301 0.20 27.21 18.48
C ASP A 301 1.00 28.47 18.24
N ARG A 302 0.72 29.47 19.05
CA ARG A 302 1.34 30.79 19.08
C ARG A 302 1.90 31.04 20.48
N CYS A 303 2.65 32.13 20.62
CA CYS A 303 3.17 32.52 21.93
C CYS A 303 2.08 32.93 22.93
N ASP A 304 0.95 33.45 22.46
CA ASP A 304 -0.19 33.87 23.27
C ASP A 304 -1.21 32.75 23.54
N GLY A 305 -1.04 31.56 22.92
CA GLY A 305 -1.98 30.48 23.10
C GLY A 305 -2.09 29.50 21.93
N THR A 306 -3.14 28.70 21.93
CA THR A 306 -3.52 27.84 20.80
C THR A 306 -4.75 28.44 20.12
N LEU A 307 -4.59 28.90 18.88
CA LEU A 307 -5.65 29.44 18.02
C LEU A 307 -6.29 28.31 17.23
N THR A 308 -7.63 28.23 17.27
CA THR A 308 -8.43 27.43 16.34
C THR A 308 -9.18 28.37 15.42
N ARG A 309 -9.09 28.17 14.09
CA ARG A 309 -9.87 28.88 13.06
C ARG A 309 -10.68 27.88 12.26
N VAL A 310 -11.97 28.17 12.05
CA VAL A 310 -12.88 27.31 11.30
C VAL A 310 -13.25 28.01 9.99
N ILE A 311 -13.05 27.30 8.86
CA ILE A 311 -13.41 27.80 7.52
C ILE A 311 -14.80 27.31 7.14
N HIS A 312 -15.10 26.04 7.41
CA HIS A 312 -16.40 25.43 7.14
C HIS A 312 -16.84 24.59 8.33
N GLY A 313 -18.15 24.49 8.58
CA GLY A 313 -18.75 23.65 9.61
C GLY A 313 -18.57 24.17 11.03
N VAL A 314 -18.46 23.24 11.99
CA VAL A 314 -18.34 23.55 13.43
C VAL A 314 -17.25 22.67 14.03
N VAL A 315 -16.42 23.29 14.87
CA VAL A 315 -15.35 22.62 15.62
C VAL A 315 -15.60 22.80 17.11
N ARG A 316 -15.58 21.69 17.85
CA ARG A 316 -15.62 21.73 19.33
C ARG A 316 -14.20 21.87 19.87
N VAL A 317 -13.89 23.00 20.44
CA VAL A 317 -12.61 23.28 21.10
C VAL A 317 -12.70 22.98 22.59
N ARG A 318 -11.79 22.14 23.10
CA ARG A 318 -11.56 21.96 24.53
C ARG A 318 -10.39 22.85 24.94
N ASP A 319 -10.66 23.90 25.69
CA ASP A 319 -9.66 24.74 26.34
C ASP A 319 -9.15 24.04 27.60
N PHE A 320 -7.85 23.74 27.64
CA PHE A 320 -7.28 22.97 28.75
C PHE A 320 -7.15 23.77 30.04
N ARG A 321 -6.90 25.08 29.93
CA ARG A 321 -6.73 25.96 31.07
C ARG A 321 -8.07 26.42 31.65
N ALA A 322 -8.96 26.87 30.78
CA ALA A 322 -10.29 27.31 31.19
C ALA A 322 -11.24 26.15 31.52
N HIS A 323 -10.79 24.88 31.34
CA HIS A 323 -11.58 23.68 31.58
C HIS A 323 -12.95 23.65 30.89
N LYS A 324 -13.14 24.42 29.78
CA LYS A 324 -14.41 24.55 29.08
C LYS A 324 -14.35 24.03 27.64
N ASN A 325 -15.54 23.71 27.11
CA ASN A 325 -15.72 23.40 25.70
C ASN A 325 -16.40 24.57 25.01
N VAL A 326 -15.93 24.94 23.82
CA VAL A 326 -16.47 26.02 23.00
C VAL A 326 -16.73 25.51 21.60
N ASN A 327 -17.92 25.73 21.06
CA ASN A 327 -18.20 25.45 19.65
C ASN A 327 -17.81 26.68 18.83
N VAL A 328 -16.90 26.48 17.88
CA VAL A 328 -16.43 27.51 16.94
C VAL A 328 -17.07 27.24 15.61
N HIS A 329 -17.83 28.19 15.10
CA HIS A 329 -18.52 28.10 13.82
C HIS A 329 -17.66 28.62 12.66
N ALA A 330 -18.06 28.31 11.42
CA ALA A 330 -17.43 28.80 10.20
C ALA A 330 -17.24 30.32 10.23
N GLY A 331 -16.10 30.80 9.77
CA GLY A 331 -15.70 32.21 9.78
C GLY A 331 -15.14 32.72 11.13
N HIS A 332 -15.26 31.94 12.21
CA HIS A 332 -14.84 32.35 13.55
C HIS A 332 -13.52 31.72 14.00
N THR A 333 -12.96 32.29 15.05
CA THR A 333 -11.74 31.84 15.71
C THR A 333 -11.93 31.76 17.21
N TYR A 334 -11.18 30.89 17.87
CA TYR A 334 -11.07 30.80 19.31
C TYR A 334 -9.59 30.71 19.72
N LEU A 335 -9.18 31.52 20.68
CA LEU A 335 -7.84 31.49 21.27
C LEU A 335 -7.91 30.93 22.71
N ALA A 336 -7.34 29.74 22.91
CA ALA A 336 -7.07 29.24 24.25
C ALA A 336 -5.75 29.81 24.73
N HIS A 337 -5.80 30.72 25.68
CA HIS A 337 -4.67 31.54 26.11
C HIS A 337 -3.54 30.75 26.80
N ALA A 338 -2.31 31.13 26.56
CA ALA A 338 -1.15 30.70 27.32
C ALA A 338 -1.18 31.28 28.74
N PRO A 339 -0.51 30.67 29.74
CA PRO A 339 -0.34 31.28 31.04
C PRO A 339 0.38 32.64 30.95
N GLY A 340 -0.20 33.68 31.56
CA GLY A 340 0.39 35.04 31.59
C GLY A 340 0.37 35.82 30.28
N SER A 341 -0.50 35.43 29.32
CA SER A 341 -0.77 36.20 28.10
C SER A 341 -2.11 36.93 28.18
#